data_2c94946eee5b4270eb8cc6d3a9f84564
#
_entry.id   2c94946eee5b4270eb8cc6d3a9f84564
#
_cell.length_a   1.000
_cell.length_b   1.000
_cell.length_c   1.000
_cell.angle_alpha   90.00
_cell.angle_beta   90.00
_cell.angle_gamma   90.00
#
_symmetry.space_group_name_H-M   'P 1'
#
loop_
_entity.id
_entity.type
_entity.pdbx_description
1 polymer ?
#
loop_
_entity_poly.entity_id
_entity_poly.type
_entity_poly.pdbx_seq_one_letter_code
_entity_poly.pdbx_strand_id
1 'polypeptide(L)'
;MTERGLCASGAQPFCVHSFAIERENAYYRDMFTEKINNFDLKEICISGQCFRMHEDDGAFTVIAGDRYLKVSQDGENVTFFCDREEFEGFWKEYFDLDTDYEAILAAVDPEDSYLMRAADTACGVRILRQGLWEMIVTFLISQQNNIPRITKCVENICRAYGRKCRAADGTEYYAFPEPEALASLEEDALMACNLGYRSKYVVRCARKIAGGSFDLEALKTMDYEEAKAYLLTLFGVGEKVANCICLFALHHVDAFPIDTHIRQVLDAHYADGFPFDRYRGFAGIIQQYIFYFELHGDREIV
;
A
#
# COMPACT_ATOMS: atom_id res chain seq x y z
N MET A 1 -27.60 -61.36 45.83
CA MET A 1 -26.14 -61.22 45.70
C MET A 1 -25.89 -60.10 44.70
N THR A 2 -25.55 -59.06 45.20
CA THR A 2 -25.09 -57.75 44.91
C THR A 2 -24.34 -57.57 43.59
N GLU A 3 -24.89 -56.80 42.67
CA GLU A 3 -24.16 -56.13 41.60
C GLU A 3 -24.07 -54.62 41.89
N ARG A 4 -22.85 -54.14 41.94
CA ARG A 4 -22.55 -52.70 42.08
C ARG A 4 -22.34 -52.13 40.71
N GLY A 5 -23.19 -51.16 40.34
CA GLY A 5 -23.01 -50.35 39.17
C GLY A 5 -21.88 -49.34 39.29
N LEU A 6 -21.08 -49.27 38.24
CA LEU A 6 -20.02 -48.27 38.03
C LEU A 6 -20.67 -47.01 37.42
N CYS A 7 -20.52 -45.88 38.11
CA CYS A 7 -20.76 -44.54 37.57
C CYS A 7 -19.72 -44.19 36.52
N ALA A 8 -20.14 -44.01 35.27
CA ALA A 8 -19.33 -43.37 34.24
C ALA A 8 -19.46 -41.85 34.37
N SER A 9 -18.38 -41.17 34.69
CA SER A 9 -18.24 -39.73 34.66
C SER A 9 -18.19 -39.25 33.22
N GLY A 10 -19.30 -38.69 32.75
CA GLY A 10 -19.37 -38.03 31.47
C GLY A 10 -18.64 -36.68 31.54
N ALA A 11 -17.45 -36.63 30.96
CA ALA A 11 -16.82 -35.35 30.61
C ALA A 11 -17.57 -34.77 29.38
N GLN A 12 -18.28 -33.69 29.58
CA GLN A 12 -18.85 -32.92 28.47
C GLN A 12 -17.73 -32.33 27.62
N PRO A 13 -17.80 -32.39 26.29
CA PRO A 13 -16.85 -31.67 25.44
C PRO A 13 -17.10 -30.18 25.59
N PHE A 14 -16.19 -29.49 26.23
CA PHE A 14 -16.18 -28.03 26.33
C PHE A 14 -16.14 -27.40 24.93
N CYS A 15 -17.12 -26.59 24.67
CA CYS A 15 -17.57 -25.94 23.49
C CYS A 15 -16.48 -24.99 22.89
N VAL A 16 -15.60 -25.52 22.05
CA VAL A 16 -14.69 -24.72 21.23
C VAL A 16 -15.47 -23.89 20.19
N HIS A 17 -16.67 -24.37 19.79
CA HIS A 17 -17.55 -23.68 18.86
C HIS A 17 -18.18 -22.40 19.42
N SER A 18 -18.42 -22.30 20.73
CA SER A 18 -19.02 -21.12 21.35
C SER A 18 -18.08 -19.92 21.35
N PHE A 19 -16.78 -20.13 21.59
CA PHE A 19 -15.77 -19.07 21.58
C PHE A 19 -15.45 -18.54 20.19
N ALA A 20 -15.56 -19.36 19.14
CA ALA A 20 -15.38 -18.93 17.76
C ALA A 20 -16.55 -18.06 17.30
N ILE A 21 -17.79 -18.46 17.61
CA ILE A 21 -19.02 -17.72 17.26
C ILE A 21 -19.12 -16.41 18.04
N GLU A 22 -18.67 -16.36 19.31
CA GLU A 22 -18.65 -15.11 20.09
C GLU A 22 -17.58 -14.13 19.57
N ARG A 23 -16.43 -14.60 19.07
CA ARG A 23 -15.38 -13.77 18.46
C ARG A 23 -15.78 -13.27 17.07
N GLU A 24 -16.39 -14.12 16.23
CA GLU A 24 -16.99 -13.68 14.96
C GLU A 24 -18.06 -12.61 15.19
N ASN A 25 -18.96 -12.81 16.16
CA ASN A 25 -19.98 -11.82 16.50
C ASN A 25 -19.40 -10.52 17.10
N ALA A 26 -18.26 -10.55 17.78
CA ALA A 26 -17.60 -9.35 18.27
C ALA A 26 -16.97 -8.54 17.11
N TYR A 27 -16.32 -9.22 16.17
CA TYR A 27 -15.72 -8.60 14.98
C TYR A 27 -16.74 -7.90 14.09
N TYR A 28 -17.94 -8.50 13.90
CA TYR A 28 -19.03 -7.88 13.14
C TYR A 28 -19.79 -6.77 13.90
N ARG A 29 -19.51 -6.56 15.20
CA ARG A 29 -20.14 -5.47 15.98
C ARG A 29 -19.52 -4.10 15.72
N ASP A 30 -18.28 -4.05 15.26
CA ASP A 30 -17.50 -2.82 15.13
C ASP A 30 -17.28 -2.42 13.67
N MET A 31 -18.08 -2.96 12.72
CA MET A 31 -18.04 -2.56 11.32
C MET A 31 -19.01 -1.44 11.03
N PHE A 32 -18.70 -0.62 10.04
CA PHE A 32 -19.60 0.42 9.53
C PHE A 32 -19.38 0.66 8.05
N THR A 33 -20.36 1.29 7.41
CA THR A 33 -20.32 1.62 5.98
C THR A 33 -20.29 3.12 5.80
N GLU A 34 -19.39 3.59 4.94
CA GLU A 34 -19.30 4.96 4.46
C GLU A 34 -19.61 5.01 2.97
N LYS A 35 -20.21 6.13 2.54
CA LYS A 35 -20.39 6.41 1.11
C LYS A 35 -19.21 7.24 0.64
N ILE A 36 -18.42 6.70 -0.29
CA ILE A 36 -17.19 7.33 -0.77
C ILE A 36 -17.24 7.42 -2.29
N ASN A 37 -17.21 8.64 -2.82
CA ASN A 37 -17.16 8.90 -4.25
C ASN A 37 -15.72 8.81 -4.77
N ASN A 38 -15.53 8.50 -6.05
CA ASN A 38 -14.22 8.41 -6.69
C ASN A 38 -13.26 7.54 -5.86
N PHE A 39 -13.72 6.32 -5.56
CA PHE A 39 -13.00 5.35 -4.76
C PHE A 39 -13.36 3.94 -5.24
N ASP A 40 -12.36 3.18 -5.61
CA ASP A 40 -12.53 1.79 -6.00
C ASP A 40 -11.39 0.94 -5.41
N LEU A 41 -11.75 0.00 -4.52
CA LEU A 41 -10.78 -0.87 -3.84
C LEU A 41 -10.01 -1.75 -4.80
N LYS A 42 -10.65 -2.19 -5.88
CA LYS A 42 -10.00 -3.03 -6.89
C LYS A 42 -8.98 -2.22 -7.69
N GLU A 43 -9.37 -1.03 -8.15
CA GLU A 43 -8.45 -0.15 -8.85
C GLU A 43 -7.25 0.21 -7.97
N ILE A 44 -7.49 0.59 -6.70
CA ILE A 44 -6.43 0.88 -5.74
C ILE A 44 -5.51 -0.34 -5.55
N CYS A 45 -6.08 -1.54 -5.37
CA CYS A 45 -5.33 -2.77 -5.15
C CYS A 45 -4.36 -3.09 -6.29
N ILE A 46 -4.78 -2.88 -7.55
CA ILE A 46 -3.99 -3.22 -8.74
C ILE A 46 -3.23 -2.02 -9.32
N SER A 47 -3.31 -0.83 -8.71
CA SER A 47 -2.70 0.41 -9.21
C SER A 47 -1.16 0.46 -9.14
N GLY A 48 -0.52 -0.54 -8.53
CA GLY A 48 0.93 -0.63 -8.44
C GLY A 48 1.59 0.27 -7.39
N GLN A 49 0.81 0.89 -6.51
CA GLN A 49 1.30 1.69 -5.40
C GLN A 49 1.36 0.94 -4.07
N CYS A 50 0.50 -0.07 -3.87
CA CYS A 50 0.40 -0.86 -2.66
C CYS A 50 0.66 -2.34 -2.97
N PHE A 51 1.49 -3.00 -2.16
CA PHE A 51 1.91 -4.40 -2.39
C PHE A 51 1.51 -5.32 -1.25
N ARG A 52 0.72 -4.81 -0.30
CA ARG A 52 0.18 -5.55 0.85
C ARG A 52 -1.34 -5.39 0.97
N MET A 53 -1.99 -5.17 -0.16
CA MET A 53 -3.44 -5.20 -0.32
C MET A 53 -3.80 -6.36 -1.24
N HIS A 54 -4.75 -7.21 -0.83
CA HIS A 54 -5.13 -8.41 -1.56
C HIS A 54 -6.64 -8.56 -1.56
N GLU A 55 -7.20 -8.93 -2.71
CA GLU A 55 -8.61 -9.33 -2.85
C GLU A 55 -8.76 -10.81 -2.47
N ASP A 56 -9.75 -11.12 -1.62
CA ASP A 56 -10.12 -12.47 -1.23
C ASP A 56 -11.64 -12.53 -1.01
N ASP A 57 -12.32 -13.37 -1.78
CA ASP A 57 -13.77 -13.65 -1.70
C ASP A 57 -14.65 -12.37 -1.67
N GLY A 58 -14.34 -11.41 -2.56
CA GLY A 58 -15.12 -10.16 -2.70
C GLY A 58 -14.87 -9.11 -1.62
N ALA A 59 -13.91 -9.33 -0.75
CA ALA A 59 -13.40 -8.35 0.19
C ALA A 59 -11.89 -8.14 -0.03
N PHE A 60 -11.35 -7.07 0.53
CA PHE A 60 -9.94 -6.75 0.47
C PHE A 60 -9.34 -6.80 1.86
N THR A 61 -8.13 -7.31 1.96
CA THR A 61 -7.30 -7.20 3.15
C THR A 61 -6.17 -6.23 2.89
N VAL A 62 -5.92 -5.33 3.84
CA VAL A 62 -4.85 -4.33 3.76
C VAL A 62 -3.97 -4.49 4.99
N ILE A 63 -2.65 -4.59 4.77
CA ILE A 63 -1.67 -4.58 5.87
C ILE A 63 -0.80 -3.34 5.68
N ALA A 64 -0.82 -2.44 6.65
CA ALA A 64 -0.05 -1.21 6.67
C ALA A 64 0.81 -1.15 7.94
N GLY A 65 2.13 -1.30 7.78
CA GLY A 65 3.02 -1.48 8.92
C GLY A 65 2.65 -2.72 9.74
N ASP A 66 2.12 -2.52 10.94
CA ASP A 66 1.63 -3.57 11.83
C ASP A 66 0.10 -3.63 11.97
N ARG A 67 -0.63 -2.82 11.20
CA ARG A 67 -2.10 -2.77 11.19
C ARG A 67 -2.68 -3.69 10.12
N TYR A 68 -3.86 -4.21 10.38
CA TYR A 68 -4.64 -5.05 9.48
C TYR A 68 -6.05 -4.52 9.36
N LEU A 69 -6.53 -4.39 8.13
CA LEU A 69 -7.92 -4.04 7.85
C LEU A 69 -8.50 -5.04 6.85
N LYS A 70 -9.71 -5.50 7.12
CA LYS A 70 -10.60 -6.06 6.10
C LYS A 70 -11.57 -4.97 5.66
N VAL A 71 -11.79 -4.84 4.37
CA VAL A 71 -12.66 -3.82 3.78
C VAL A 71 -13.38 -4.40 2.57
N SER A 72 -14.64 -4.05 2.35
CA SER A 72 -15.41 -4.47 1.17
C SER A 72 -16.14 -3.29 0.54
N GLN A 73 -16.52 -3.43 -0.72
CA GLN A 73 -17.18 -2.36 -1.46
C GLN A 73 -18.34 -2.90 -2.30
N ASP A 74 -19.46 -2.16 -2.28
CA ASP A 74 -20.61 -2.35 -3.17
C ASP A 74 -21.02 -0.97 -3.74
N GLY A 75 -20.58 -0.70 -4.96
CA GLY A 75 -20.68 0.63 -5.59
C GLY A 75 -19.95 1.67 -4.76
N GLU A 76 -20.63 2.74 -4.36
CA GLU A 76 -20.06 3.80 -3.52
C GLU A 76 -20.05 3.46 -2.02
N ASN A 77 -20.67 2.34 -1.61
CA ASN A 77 -20.73 1.96 -0.21
C ASN A 77 -19.51 1.10 0.16
N VAL A 78 -18.65 1.65 1.00
CA VAL A 78 -17.44 0.98 1.49
C VAL A 78 -17.64 0.58 2.94
N THR A 79 -17.52 -0.72 3.23
CA THR A 79 -17.67 -1.27 4.57
C THR A 79 -16.30 -1.57 5.16
N PHE A 80 -15.97 -0.89 6.25
CA PHE A 80 -14.73 -1.07 7.02
C PHE A 80 -15.01 -2.00 8.20
N PHE A 81 -14.21 -3.07 8.31
CA PHE A 81 -14.29 -4.03 9.40
C PHE A 81 -13.30 -3.65 10.51
N CYS A 82 -13.52 -2.47 11.08
CA CYS A 82 -12.83 -1.92 12.25
C CYS A 82 -13.76 -0.97 12.98
N ASP A 83 -13.41 -0.54 14.19
CA ASP A 83 -14.17 0.47 14.91
C ASP A 83 -13.93 1.89 14.33
N ARG A 84 -14.78 2.82 14.74
CA ARG A 84 -14.70 4.22 14.32
C ARG A 84 -13.42 4.91 14.77
N GLU A 85 -12.92 4.59 15.93
CA GLU A 85 -11.71 5.21 16.49
C GLU A 85 -10.47 4.82 15.66
N GLU A 86 -10.34 3.55 15.31
CA GLU A 86 -9.28 3.06 14.44
C GLU A 86 -9.37 3.65 13.03
N PHE A 87 -10.59 3.73 12.47
CA PHE A 87 -10.81 4.32 11.16
C PHE A 87 -10.42 5.80 11.14
N GLU A 88 -10.99 6.63 12.03
CA GLU A 88 -10.70 8.07 12.06
C GLU A 88 -9.24 8.36 12.44
N GLY A 89 -8.64 7.51 13.28
CA GLY A 89 -7.25 7.67 13.73
C GLY A 89 -6.19 7.17 12.73
N PHE A 90 -6.56 6.38 11.73
CA PHE A 90 -5.58 5.82 10.79
C PHE A 90 -6.11 5.58 9.36
N TRP A 91 -7.16 4.78 9.18
CA TRP A 91 -7.54 4.30 7.85
C TRP A 91 -8.11 5.40 6.94
N LYS A 92 -8.78 6.39 7.52
CA LYS A 92 -9.29 7.55 6.80
C LYS A 92 -8.15 8.33 6.12
N GLU A 93 -7.07 8.57 6.86
CA GLU A 93 -5.87 9.21 6.33
C GLU A 93 -5.15 8.29 5.34
N TYR A 94 -4.99 7.00 5.68
CA TYR A 94 -4.33 6.01 4.82
C TYR A 94 -4.93 5.95 3.41
N PHE A 95 -6.27 5.97 3.31
CA PHE A 95 -7.00 5.97 2.03
C PHE A 95 -7.18 7.37 1.43
N ASP A 96 -6.60 8.40 2.01
CA ASP A 96 -6.67 9.80 1.56
C ASP A 96 -8.12 10.27 1.33
N LEU A 97 -9.01 10.01 2.32
CA LEU A 97 -10.44 10.26 2.16
C LEU A 97 -10.83 11.74 2.31
N ASP A 98 -9.95 12.59 2.80
CA ASP A 98 -10.20 14.03 2.96
C ASP A 98 -9.85 14.85 1.70
N THR A 99 -9.15 14.25 0.71
CA THR A 99 -8.82 14.91 -0.56
C THR A 99 -10.03 14.88 -1.51
N ASP A 100 -10.32 16.01 -2.13
CA ASP A 100 -11.43 16.17 -3.11
C ASP A 100 -10.99 15.68 -4.51
N TYR A 101 -11.15 14.38 -4.75
CA TYR A 101 -10.82 13.75 -6.02
C TYR A 101 -11.82 14.13 -7.14
N GLU A 102 -13.04 14.54 -6.81
CA GLU A 102 -14.01 15.02 -7.79
C GLU A 102 -13.53 16.34 -8.41
N ALA A 103 -13.02 17.25 -7.57
CA ALA A 103 -12.44 18.50 -8.06
C ALA A 103 -11.17 18.26 -8.91
N ILE A 104 -10.34 17.27 -8.57
CA ILE A 104 -9.16 16.90 -9.35
C ILE A 104 -9.56 16.37 -10.73
N LEU A 105 -10.52 15.44 -10.79
CA LEU A 105 -11.04 14.91 -12.04
C LEU A 105 -11.65 15.99 -12.92
N ALA A 106 -12.41 16.92 -12.32
CA ALA A 106 -12.99 18.07 -13.04
C ALA A 106 -11.94 19.06 -13.57
N ALA A 107 -10.72 19.09 -12.99
CA ALA A 107 -9.63 19.97 -13.43
C ALA A 107 -8.81 19.39 -14.60
N VAL A 108 -9.04 18.14 -15.00
CA VAL A 108 -8.39 17.54 -16.17
C VAL A 108 -8.79 18.32 -17.44
N ASP A 109 -7.81 18.55 -18.31
CA ASP A 109 -8.03 19.27 -19.56
C ASP A 109 -9.01 18.53 -20.47
N PRO A 110 -10.19 19.08 -20.76
CA PRO A 110 -11.16 18.42 -21.64
C PRO A 110 -10.68 18.33 -23.10
N GLU A 111 -9.66 19.11 -23.49
CA GLU A 111 -9.05 19.04 -24.83
C GLU A 111 -7.96 17.96 -24.91
N ASP A 112 -7.43 17.49 -23.78
CA ASP A 112 -6.50 16.36 -23.71
C ASP A 112 -7.26 15.02 -23.71
N SER A 113 -7.57 14.52 -24.89
CA SER A 113 -8.36 13.29 -25.04
C SER A 113 -7.67 12.04 -24.47
N TYR A 114 -6.34 12.00 -24.42
CA TYR A 114 -5.60 10.92 -23.80
C TYR A 114 -5.77 10.94 -22.28
N LEU A 115 -5.52 12.09 -21.67
CA LEU A 115 -5.62 12.26 -20.24
C LEU A 115 -7.06 12.12 -19.71
N MET A 116 -8.05 12.60 -20.47
CA MET A 116 -9.47 12.38 -20.16
C MET A 116 -9.81 10.89 -20.06
N ARG A 117 -9.35 10.07 -21.02
CA ARG A 117 -9.55 8.62 -20.95
C ARG A 117 -8.81 7.98 -19.77
N ALA A 118 -7.59 8.41 -19.50
CA ALA A 118 -6.81 7.93 -18.37
C ALA A 118 -7.50 8.24 -17.04
N ALA A 119 -7.98 9.45 -16.85
CA ALA A 119 -8.71 9.90 -15.67
C ALA A 119 -10.05 9.16 -15.49
N ASP A 120 -10.81 8.97 -16.57
CA ASP A 120 -12.07 8.22 -16.55
C ASP A 120 -11.88 6.76 -16.17
N THR A 121 -10.83 6.11 -16.72
CA THR A 121 -10.51 4.71 -16.42
C THR A 121 -10.00 4.50 -15.00
N ALA A 122 -9.34 5.48 -14.40
CA ALA A 122 -8.71 5.42 -13.08
C ALA A 122 -9.42 6.28 -12.03
N CYS A 123 -10.68 6.62 -12.24
CA CYS A 123 -11.41 7.58 -11.41
C CYS A 123 -11.61 7.12 -9.95
N GLY A 124 -11.48 5.83 -9.69
CA GLY A 124 -11.52 5.25 -8.35
C GLY A 124 -10.15 5.15 -7.66
N VAL A 125 -9.04 5.45 -8.36
CA VAL A 125 -7.69 5.38 -7.79
C VAL A 125 -7.41 6.60 -6.91
N ARG A 126 -6.97 6.37 -5.68
CA ARG A 126 -6.48 7.39 -4.75
C ARG A 126 -5.02 7.16 -4.41
N ILE A 127 -4.30 8.19 -4.04
CA ILE A 127 -2.92 8.07 -3.55
C ILE A 127 -2.95 7.70 -2.08
N LEU A 128 -2.58 6.46 -1.77
CA LEU A 128 -2.50 5.97 -0.39
C LEU A 128 -1.36 6.65 0.38
N ARG A 129 -1.60 6.98 1.66
CA ARG A 129 -0.58 7.50 2.57
C ARG A 129 0.06 6.35 3.33
N GLN A 130 1.09 5.77 2.75
CA GLN A 130 1.71 4.54 3.24
C GLN A 130 2.91 4.83 4.16
N GLY A 131 3.29 3.82 4.95
CA GLY A 131 4.40 3.95 5.89
C GLY A 131 5.74 4.25 5.19
N LEU A 132 6.45 5.29 5.64
CA LEU A 132 7.66 5.80 4.97
C LEU A 132 8.75 4.73 4.83
N TRP A 133 9.07 4.00 5.90
CA TRP A 133 10.08 2.94 5.86
C TRP A 133 9.67 1.79 4.93
N GLU A 134 8.42 1.36 4.99
CA GLU A 134 7.87 0.33 4.12
C GLU A 134 7.98 0.73 2.64
N MET A 135 7.68 1.99 2.29
CA MET A 135 7.79 2.49 0.94
C MET A 135 9.23 2.64 0.46
N ILE A 136 10.17 3.04 1.31
CA ILE A 136 11.61 3.03 0.97
C ILE A 136 12.03 1.62 0.54
N VAL A 137 11.74 0.60 1.34
CA VAL A 137 12.11 -0.79 1.02
C VAL A 137 11.39 -1.28 -0.23
N THR A 138 10.10 -1.05 -0.32
CA THR A 138 9.26 -1.54 -1.42
C THR A 138 9.70 -0.94 -2.76
N PHE A 139 9.97 0.37 -2.82
CA PHE A 139 10.43 1.00 -4.06
C PHE A 139 11.89 0.71 -4.40
N LEU A 140 12.74 0.37 -3.42
CA LEU A 140 14.04 -0.24 -3.70
C LEU A 140 13.88 -1.61 -4.39
N ILE A 141 12.90 -2.42 -3.95
CA ILE A 141 12.58 -3.73 -4.55
C ILE A 141 11.96 -3.56 -5.94
N SER A 142 11.23 -2.48 -6.20
CA SER A 142 10.52 -2.25 -7.46
C SER A 142 11.43 -2.01 -8.66
N GLN A 143 12.69 -1.68 -8.46
CA GLN A 143 13.64 -1.38 -9.55
C GLN A 143 13.84 -2.56 -10.49
N GLN A 144 13.60 -2.38 -11.81
CA GLN A 144 13.69 -3.43 -12.82
C GLN A 144 12.93 -4.70 -12.41
N ASN A 145 11.71 -4.55 -11.93
CA ASN A 145 10.89 -5.62 -11.38
C ASN A 145 9.44 -5.48 -11.87
N ASN A 146 8.61 -6.48 -11.62
CA ASN A 146 7.17 -6.45 -11.92
C ASN A 146 6.34 -6.58 -10.63
N ILE A 147 5.10 -6.11 -10.68
CA ILE A 147 4.18 -6.05 -9.54
C ILE A 147 4.06 -7.39 -8.81
N PRO A 148 3.77 -8.55 -9.47
CA PRO A 148 3.63 -9.82 -8.76
C PRO A 148 4.91 -10.25 -8.02
N ARG A 149 6.08 -9.96 -8.62
CA ARG A 149 7.36 -10.31 -7.98
C ARG A 149 7.69 -9.36 -6.83
N ILE A 150 7.36 -8.07 -6.92
CA ILE A 150 7.52 -7.10 -5.83
C ILE A 150 6.69 -7.56 -4.65
N THR A 151 5.39 -7.83 -4.83
CA THR A 151 4.48 -8.35 -3.82
C THR A 151 5.07 -9.56 -3.10
N LYS A 152 5.54 -10.56 -3.88
CA LYS A 152 6.14 -11.76 -3.31
C LYS A 152 7.42 -11.48 -2.51
N CYS A 153 8.27 -10.57 -2.96
CA CYS A 153 9.47 -10.17 -2.23
C CYS A 153 9.13 -9.51 -0.89
N VAL A 154 8.18 -8.56 -0.90
CA VAL A 154 7.71 -7.86 0.29
C VAL A 154 7.12 -8.86 1.30
N GLU A 155 6.22 -9.75 0.85
CA GLU A 155 5.65 -10.79 1.71
C GLU A 155 6.71 -11.73 2.30
N ASN A 156 7.72 -12.12 1.50
CA ASN A 156 8.80 -12.96 1.98
C ASN A 156 9.63 -12.27 3.09
N ILE A 157 9.91 -10.97 2.94
CA ILE A 157 10.61 -10.19 3.97
C ILE A 157 9.77 -10.11 5.24
N CYS A 158 8.48 -9.79 5.12
CA CYS A 158 7.58 -9.71 6.27
C CYS A 158 7.48 -11.04 7.01
N ARG A 159 7.37 -12.16 6.29
CA ARG A 159 7.33 -13.52 6.89
C ARG A 159 8.64 -13.91 7.57
N ALA A 160 9.77 -13.53 7.01
CA ALA A 160 11.08 -13.92 7.52
C ALA A 160 11.55 -13.06 8.70
N TYR A 161 11.22 -11.77 8.70
CA TYR A 161 11.80 -10.79 9.63
C TYR A 161 10.78 -9.92 10.34
N GLY A 162 9.51 -9.93 9.91
CA GLY A 162 8.44 -9.18 10.55
C GLY A 162 7.87 -9.89 11.77
N ARG A 163 7.28 -9.12 12.68
CA ARG A 163 6.57 -9.65 13.85
C ARG A 163 5.28 -10.33 13.40
N LYS A 164 5.05 -11.58 13.87
CA LYS A 164 3.79 -12.28 13.65
C LYS A 164 2.69 -11.63 14.49
N CYS A 165 1.59 -11.26 13.84
CA CYS A 165 0.43 -10.60 14.43
C CYS A 165 -0.82 -11.43 14.21
N ARG A 166 -1.89 -11.11 14.92
CA ARG A 166 -3.21 -11.70 14.76
C ARG A 166 -4.26 -10.60 14.75
N ALA A 167 -5.06 -10.54 13.70
CA ALA A 167 -6.19 -9.64 13.56
C ALA A 167 -7.36 -10.04 14.48
N ALA A 168 -8.33 -9.15 14.65
CA ALA A 168 -9.51 -9.36 15.49
C ALA A 168 -10.37 -10.56 15.00
N ASP A 169 -10.43 -10.78 13.69
CA ASP A 169 -11.11 -11.93 13.06
C ASP A 169 -10.34 -13.27 13.23
N GLY A 170 -9.15 -13.23 13.82
CA GLY A 170 -8.28 -14.39 14.03
C GLY A 170 -7.27 -14.63 12.90
N THR A 171 -7.30 -13.86 11.82
CA THR A 171 -6.35 -13.93 10.70
C THR A 171 -4.93 -13.66 11.20
N GLU A 172 -4.00 -14.55 10.87
CA GLU A 172 -2.57 -14.37 11.16
C GLU A 172 -1.91 -13.62 10.03
N TYR A 173 -1.15 -12.58 10.35
CA TYR A 173 -0.38 -11.79 9.39
C TYR A 173 0.99 -11.40 9.96
N TYR A 174 1.83 -10.79 9.17
CA TYR A 174 3.15 -10.34 9.59
C TYR A 174 3.25 -8.83 9.41
N ALA A 175 3.66 -8.12 10.45
CA ALA A 175 4.02 -6.71 10.38
C ALA A 175 5.20 -6.51 9.42
N PHE A 176 5.32 -5.30 8.87
CA PHE A 176 6.55 -4.93 8.15
C PHE A 176 7.71 -4.88 9.16
N PRO A 177 8.89 -5.47 8.84
CA PRO A 177 10.01 -5.50 9.78
C PRO A 177 10.59 -4.11 10.00
N GLU A 178 10.93 -3.79 11.26
CA GLU A 178 11.58 -2.55 11.62
C GLU A 178 12.99 -2.43 11.00
N PRO A 179 13.52 -1.21 10.83
CA PRO A 179 14.86 -1.00 10.26
C PRO A 179 15.95 -1.80 10.98
N GLU A 180 15.87 -1.91 12.31
CA GLU A 180 16.83 -2.63 13.16
C GLU A 180 16.91 -4.12 12.84
N ALA A 181 15.76 -4.73 12.52
CA ALA A 181 15.69 -6.14 12.16
C ALA A 181 16.46 -6.42 10.86
N LEU A 182 16.36 -5.52 9.88
CA LEU A 182 17.06 -5.67 8.60
C LEU A 182 18.51 -5.14 8.65
N ALA A 183 18.82 -4.19 9.52
CA ALA A 183 20.16 -3.61 9.68
C ALA A 183 21.17 -4.65 10.20
N SER A 184 20.72 -5.61 11.01
CA SER A 184 21.54 -6.67 11.59
C SER A 184 21.98 -7.74 10.58
N LEU A 185 21.39 -7.77 9.39
CA LEU A 185 21.59 -8.80 8.38
C LEU A 185 22.89 -8.57 7.56
N GLU A 186 23.43 -9.65 6.99
CA GLU A 186 24.41 -9.56 5.93
C GLU A 186 23.77 -9.04 4.62
N GLU A 187 24.55 -8.37 3.77
CA GLU A 187 24.05 -7.69 2.56
C GLU A 187 23.37 -8.63 1.55
N ASP A 188 23.66 -9.91 1.58
CA ASP A 188 23.09 -10.94 0.70
C ASP A 188 21.92 -11.73 1.35
N ALA A 189 21.66 -11.53 2.65
CA ALA A 189 20.68 -12.32 3.40
C ALA A 189 19.28 -12.29 2.76
N LEU A 190 18.86 -11.14 2.23
CA LEU A 190 17.55 -10.98 1.60
C LEU A 190 17.46 -11.59 0.18
N MET A 191 18.56 -12.16 -0.34
CA MET A 191 18.49 -12.96 -1.57
C MET A 191 17.57 -14.18 -1.38
N ALA A 192 17.49 -14.74 -0.17
CA ALA A 192 16.52 -15.79 0.19
C ALA A 192 15.05 -15.34 0.06
N CYS A 193 14.80 -14.02 0.14
CA CYS A 193 13.48 -13.41 -0.10
C CYS A 193 13.25 -13.02 -1.57
N ASN A 194 14.06 -13.51 -2.51
CA ASN A 194 14.02 -13.22 -3.96
C ASN A 194 14.41 -11.79 -4.37
N LEU A 195 15.09 -11.03 -3.52
CA LEU A 195 15.50 -9.65 -3.83
C LEU A 195 16.64 -9.56 -4.86
N GLY A 196 17.45 -10.62 -4.99
CA GLY A 196 18.65 -10.59 -5.82
C GLY A 196 19.60 -9.45 -5.39
N TYR A 197 20.14 -8.69 -6.34
CA TYR A 197 21.08 -7.60 -6.06
C TYR A 197 20.51 -6.46 -5.19
N ARG A 198 19.17 -6.38 -5.06
CA ARG A 198 18.48 -5.35 -4.25
C ARG A 198 18.61 -5.61 -2.75
N SER A 199 19.00 -6.84 -2.36
CA SER A 199 19.28 -7.21 -0.97
C SER A 199 20.21 -6.19 -0.30
N LYS A 200 21.35 -5.89 -0.94
CA LYS A 200 22.31 -4.92 -0.41
C LYS A 200 21.77 -3.49 -0.30
N TYR A 201 20.82 -3.09 -1.19
CA TYR A 201 20.21 -1.76 -1.11
C TYR A 201 19.38 -1.63 0.15
N VAL A 202 18.52 -2.62 0.41
CA VAL A 202 17.65 -2.65 1.58
C VAL A 202 18.47 -2.71 2.88
N VAL A 203 19.43 -3.63 2.98
CA VAL A 203 20.26 -3.78 4.20
C VAL A 203 21.08 -2.51 4.49
N ARG A 204 21.68 -1.89 3.46
CA ARG A 204 22.44 -0.64 3.64
C ARG A 204 21.55 0.53 4.05
N CYS A 205 20.36 0.66 3.47
CA CYS A 205 19.39 1.66 3.90
C CYS A 205 18.94 1.42 5.35
N ALA A 206 18.62 0.17 5.71
CA ALA A 206 18.27 -0.20 7.08
C ALA A 206 19.37 0.18 8.09
N ARG A 207 20.63 -0.13 7.77
CA ARG A 207 21.79 0.25 8.62
C ARG A 207 21.92 1.75 8.78
N LYS A 208 21.71 2.53 7.72
CA LYS A 208 21.80 3.99 7.74
C LYS A 208 20.72 4.62 8.62
N ILE A 209 19.51 4.07 8.55
CA ILE A 209 18.33 4.51 9.34
C ILE A 209 18.49 4.08 10.80
N ALA A 210 18.67 2.79 11.07
CA ALA A 210 18.85 2.26 12.42
C ALA A 210 20.07 2.83 13.15
N GLY A 211 21.13 3.19 12.41
CA GLY A 211 22.33 3.87 12.93
C GLY A 211 22.17 5.38 13.14
N GLY A 212 20.98 5.95 12.92
CA GLY A 212 20.67 7.37 13.14
C GLY A 212 21.34 8.34 12.17
N SER A 213 21.97 7.85 11.08
CA SER A 213 22.60 8.71 10.06
C SER A 213 21.63 9.11 8.93
N PHE A 214 20.38 8.65 8.99
CA PHE A 214 19.27 9.08 8.16
C PHE A 214 18.02 9.16 9.03
N ASP A 215 17.45 10.34 9.15
CA ASP A 215 16.33 10.64 10.04
C ASP A 215 15.00 10.58 9.26
N LEU A 216 14.16 9.57 9.54
CA LEU A 216 12.85 9.41 8.94
C LEU A 216 11.85 10.47 9.43
N GLU A 217 11.97 10.93 10.67
CA GLU A 217 11.05 11.94 11.22
C GLU A 217 11.34 13.32 10.64
N ALA A 218 12.62 13.67 10.49
CA ALA A 218 13.01 14.90 9.80
C ALA A 218 12.50 14.90 8.35
N LEU A 219 12.58 13.76 7.65
CA LEU A 219 12.12 13.65 6.26
C LEU A 219 10.63 13.96 6.10
N LYS A 220 9.79 13.60 7.08
CA LYS A 220 8.33 13.89 7.06
C LYS A 220 7.99 15.39 7.09
N THR A 221 8.92 16.23 7.52
CA THR A 221 8.72 17.68 7.65
C THR A 221 9.35 18.51 6.52
N MET A 222 10.08 17.85 5.62
CA MET A 222 10.74 18.49 4.46
C MET A 222 9.72 18.80 3.36
N ASP A 223 9.97 19.85 2.61
CA ASP A 223 9.25 20.06 1.35
C ASP A 223 9.66 19.04 0.28
N TYR A 224 8.97 19.04 -0.85
CA TYR A 224 9.19 18.02 -1.90
C TYR A 224 10.61 17.97 -2.42
N GLU A 225 11.22 19.12 -2.73
CA GLU A 225 12.58 19.16 -3.29
C GLU A 225 13.63 18.78 -2.24
N GLU A 226 13.45 19.24 -1.01
CA GLU A 226 14.32 18.87 0.12
C GLU A 226 14.22 17.37 0.41
N ALA A 227 12.98 16.81 0.50
CA ALA A 227 12.74 15.40 0.75
C ALA A 227 13.35 14.51 -0.35
N LYS A 228 13.15 14.88 -1.61
CA LYS A 228 13.72 14.19 -2.76
C LYS A 228 15.25 14.22 -2.72
N ALA A 229 15.86 15.39 -2.48
CA ALA A 229 17.31 15.51 -2.37
C ALA A 229 17.88 14.67 -1.22
N TYR A 230 17.18 14.64 -0.07
CA TYR A 230 17.59 13.84 1.07
C TYR A 230 17.47 12.33 0.78
N LEU A 231 16.38 11.88 0.16
CA LEU A 231 16.18 10.50 -0.27
C LEU A 231 17.26 10.01 -1.24
N LEU A 232 17.71 10.85 -2.16
CA LEU A 232 18.81 10.53 -3.11
C LEU A 232 20.15 10.25 -2.40
N THR A 233 20.32 10.59 -1.13
CA THR A 233 21.49 10.22 -0.32
C THR A 233 21.48 8.75 0.12
N LEU A 234 20.36 8.04 -0.01
CA LEU A 234 20.25 6.62 0.30
C LEU A 234 20.84 5.77 -0.83
N PHE A 235 21.57 4.72 -0.44
CA PHE A 235 22.20 3.82 -1.40
C PHE A 235 21.17 3.04 -2.21
N GLY A 236 21.19 3.21 -3.52
CA GLY A 236 20.27 2.55 -4.45
C GLY A 236 18.99 3.34 -4.73
N VAL A 237 18.77 4.49 -4.10
CA VAL A 237 17.66 5.40 -4.41
C VAL A 237 18.07 6.32 -5.57
N GLY A 238 17.40 6.22 -6.69
CA GLY A 238 17.50 7.13 -7.83
C GLY A 238 16.25 8.00 -7.94
N GLU A 239 16.22 8.91 -8.93
CA GLU A 239 15.12 9.87 -9.15
C GLU A 239 13.72 9.24 -9.13
N LYS A 240 13.51 8.15 -9.88
CA LYS A 240 12.22 7.46 -9.92
C LYS A 240 11.80 6.95 -8.55
N VAL A 241 12.72 6.32 -7.80
CA VAL A 241 12.45 5.75 -6.48
C VAL A 241 12.17 6.86 -5.48
N ALA A 242 12.95 7.95 -5.50
CA ALA A 242 12.72 9.11 -4.64
C ALA A 242 11.34 9.72 -4.88
N ASN A 243 10.94 9.92 -6.14
CA ASN A 243 9.62 10.43 -6.48
C ASN A 243 8.47 9.50 -6.04
N CYS A 244 8.64 8.17 -6.16
CA CYS A 244 7.65 7.22 -5.63
C CYS A 244 7.50 7.34 -4.10
N ILE A 245 8.61 7.46 -3.37
CA ILE A 245 8.57 7.60 -1.91
C ILE A 245 7.92 8.95 -1.54
N CYS A 246 8.29 10.04 -2.23
CA CYS A 246 7.66 11.35 -2.04
C CYS A 246 6.15 11.30 -2.27
N LEU A 247 5.68 10.63 -3.32
CA LEU A 247 4.26 10.53 -3.64
C LEU A 247 3.51 9.63 -2.66
N PHE A 248 3.96 8.39 -2.47
CA PHE A 248 3.18 7.34 -1.80
C PHE A 248 3.43 7.21 -0.30
N ALA A 249 4.45 7.89 0.26
CA ALA A 249 4.73 7.89 1.69
C ALA A 249 4.66 9.27 2.32
N LEU A 250 5.18 10.30 1.64
CA LEU A 250 5.19 11.67 2.15
C LEU A 250 3.99 12.49 1.64
N HIS A 251 3.22 11.94 0.72
CA HIS A 251 2.06 12.58 0.09
C HIS A 251 2.40 13.92 -0.59
N HIS A 252 3.61 14.03 -1.15
CA HIS A 252 3.95 15.14 -2.02
C HIS A 252 3.30 14.94 -3.39
N VAL A 253 2.06 15.37 -3.52
CA VAL A 253 1.20 15.10 -4.70
C VAL A 253 1.63 15.81 -5.99
N ASP A 254 2.68 16.61 -5.95
CA ASP A 254 3.40 17.12 -7.13
C ASP A 254 4.54 16.21 -7.58
N ALA A 255 4.91 15.19 -6.79
CA ALA A 255 5.92 14.22 -7.19
C ALA A 255 5.41 13.38 -8.37
N PHE A 256 6.22 13.33 -9.43
CA PHE A 256 5.87 12.70 -10.69
C PHE A 256 6.88 11.59 -11.03
N PRO A 257 6.67 10.35 -10.56
CA PRO A 257 7.57 9.25 -10.85
C PRO A 257 7.59 8.90 -12.34
N ILE A 258 8.74 9.02 -12.99
CA ILE A 258 8.88 8.68 -14.41
C ILE A 258 9.55 7.30 -14.51
N ASP A 259 8.75 6.27 -14.79
CA ASP A 259 9.22 4.95 -15.15
C ASP A 259 9.22 4.74 -16.68
N THR A 260 9.36 3.51 -17.13
CA THR A 260 9.37 3.19 -18.57
C THR A 260 8.03 3.47 -19.24
N HIS A 261 6.90 3.16 -18.57
CA HIS A 261 5.56 3.40 -19.11
C HIS A 261 5.27 4.89 -19.22
N ILE A 262 5.49 5.63 -18.14
CA ILE A 262 5.31 7.09 -18.13
C ILE A 262 6.24 7.76 -19.17
N ARG A 263 7.49 7.29 -19.32
CA ARG A 263 8.40 7.82 -20.34
C ARG A 263 7.84 7.64 -21.74
N GLN A 264 7.30 6.47 -22.07
CA GLN A 264 6.69 6.20 -23.35
C GLN A 264 5.49 7.10 -23.63
N VAL A 265 4.65 7.34 -22.62
CA VAL A 265 3.51 8.26 -22.72
C VAL A 265 3.96 9.69 -22.96
N LEU A 266 4.94 10.17 -22.20
CA LEU A 266 5.47 11.53 -22.36
C LEU A 266 6.06 11.72 -23.77
N ASP A 267 6.81 10.76 -24.27
CA ASP A 267 7.40 10.80 -25.61
C ASP A 267 6.33 10.74 -26.72
N ALA A 268 5.22 10.03 -26.51
CA ALA A 268 4.15 9.85 -27.50
C ALA A 268 3.11 10.98 -27.54
N HIS A 269 2.72 11.49 -26.37
CA HIS A 269 1.59 12.42 -26.24
C HIS A 269 2.00 13.82 -25.80
N TYR A 270 3.19 14.02 -25.23
CA TYR A 270 3.65 15.28 -24.64
C TYR A 270 5.04 15.67 -25.12
N ALA A 271 5.26 15.61 -26.46
CA ALA A 271 6.56 15.93 -27.05
C ALA A 271 7.04 17.37 -26.75
N ASP A 272 6.10 18.32 -26.59
CA ASP A 272 6.37 19.72 -26.20
C ASP A 272 6.51 19.91 -24.66
N GLY A 273 6.45 18.81 -23.89
CA GLY A 273 6.50 18.78 -22.44
C GLY A 273 5.14 18.60 -21.79
N PHE A 274 5.11 17.90 -20.67
CA PHE A 274 3.91 17.72 -19.86
C PHE A 274 3.53 19.04 -19.16
N PRO A 275 2.25 19.45 -19.13
CA PRO A 275 1.83 20.75 -18.60
C PRO A 275 1.78 20.80 -17.07
N PHE A 276 2.93 20.64 -16.40
CA PHE A 276 3.04 20.60 -14.93
C PHE A 276 2.43 21.81 -14.22
N ASP A 277 2.54 22.99 -14.81
CA ASP A 277 1.97 24.22 -14.21
C ASP A 277 0.44 24.16 -14.10
N ARG A 278 -0.23 23.47 -15.02
CA ARG A 278 -1.69 23.26 -15.00
C ARG A 278 -2.10 22.33 -13.87
N TYR A 279 -1.29 21.31 -13.58
CA TYR A 279 -1.58 20.25 -12.61
C TYR A 279 -0.84 20.43 -11.29
N ARG A 280 -0.33 21.63 -11.02
CA ARG A 280 0.35 21.93 -9.76
C ARG A 280 -0.57 21.68 -8.58
N GLY A 281 -0.07 20.95 -7.57
CA GLY A 281 -0.81 20.51 -6.39
C GLY A 281 -1.48 19.15 -6.53
N PHE A 282 -1.44 18.50 -7.73
CA PHE A 282 -1.97 17.14 -7.96
C PHE A 282 -1.36 16.43 -9.17
N ALA A 283 -0.20 16.87 -9.65
CA ALA A 283 0.48 16.28 -10.80
C ALA A 283 0.79 14.76 -10.60
N GLY A 284 1.10 14.34 -9.38
CA GLY A 284 1.34 12.93 -9.03
C GLY A 284 0.07 12.08 -9.08
N ILE A 285 -1.09 12.66 -8.79
CA ILE A 285 -2.39 11.97 -8.95
C ILE A 285 -2.65 11.75 -10.44
N ILE A 286 -2.44 12.78 -11.27
CA ILE A 286 -2.54 12.66 -12.74
C ILE A 286 -1.56 11.60 -13.27
N GLN A 287 -0.33 11.58 -12.77
CA GLN A 287 0.65 10.56 -13.14
C GLN A 287 0.14 9.15 -12.80
N GLN A 288 -0.51 8.98 -11.66
CA GLN A 288 -1.05 7.67 -11.26
C GLN A 288 -2.24 7.25 -12.16
N TYR A 289 -3.08 8.19 -12.62
CA TYR A 289 -4.12 7.91 -13.61
C TYR A 289 -3.52 7.44 -14.94
N ILE A 290 -2.49 8.12 -15.43
CA ILE A 290 -1.76 7.70 -16.64
C ILE A 290 -1.15 6.31 -16.44
N PHE A 291 -0.49 6.07 -15.30
CA PHE A 291 0.16 4.79 -15.02
C PHE A 291 -0.85 3.63 -14.97
N TYR A 292 -1.98 3.85 -14.28
CA TYR A 292 -3.07 2.87 -14.21
C TYR A 292 -3.64 2.56 -15.59
N PHE A 293 -3.90 3.59 -16.39
CA PHE A 293 -4.42 3.45 -17.76
C PHE A 293 -3.47 2.67 -18.66
N GLU A 294 -2.17 2.90 -18.56
CA GLU A 294 -1.17 2.12 -19.33
C GLU A 294 -1.10 0.65 -18.93
N LEU A 295 -1.45 0.32 -17.71
CA LEU A 295 -1.48 -1.07 -17.24
C LEU A 295 -2.78 -1.80 -17.54
N HIS A 296 -3.92 -1.10 -17.50
CA HIS A 296 -5.26 -1.72 -17.43
C HIS A 296 -6.26 -1.15 -18.45
N GLY A 297 -5.99 -0.01 -19.06
CA GLY A 297 -6.86 0.59 -20.06
C GLY A 297 -6.90 -0.19 -21.37
N ASP A 298 -8.00 -0.07 -22.11
CA ASP A 298 -8.11 -0.62 -23.46
C ASP A 298 -7.14 0.14 -24.38
N ARG A 299 -6.05 -0.52 -24.76
CA ARG A 299 -5.13 0.01 -25.77
C ARG A 299 -5.84 -0.08 -27.11
N GLU A 300 -6.35 1.03 -27.63
CA GLU A 300 -6.58 1.11 -29.06
C GLU A 300 -5.23 0.89 -29.75
N ILE A 301 -5.11 -0.26 -30.44
CA ILE A 301 -3.95 -0.56 -31.29
C ILE A 301 -4.04 0.44 -32.43
N VAL A 302 -3.26 1.52 -32.35
CA VAL A 302 -3.03 2.48 -33.44
C VAL A 302 -2.06 1.91 -34.45
#